data_7b6ac9201b558ee04d8a171a9b36ef21
#
_entry.id   7b6ac9201b558ee04d8a171a9b36ef21
#
_cell.length_a   1.000
_cell.length_b   1.000
_cell.length_c   1.000
_cell.angle_alpha   90.00
_cell.angle_beta   90.00
_cell.angle_gamma   90.00
#
_symmetry.space_group_name_H-M   'P 1'
#
loop_
_entity.id
_entity.type
_entity.pdbx_description
1 polymer ?
#
loop_
_entity_poly.entity_id
_entity_poly.type
_entity_poly.pdbx_seq_one_letter_code
_entity_poly.pdbx_strand_id
1 'polypeptide(L)'
;WFLDSRGDEPPWVYYVHEVGHMIGLQHLANEDDQTEERTWVRNPMSGYDIMANQGGASRTLSGWLRWLPGWLTDEQVVCVDRESLSPGSYRIQNTNAIEGNLELVVVKLSDSMALVAESRRFDAHLDRPSPNEKDGVLVYTVDASKSGAQGSQVLLSPRDITQMIPEPSWRSQLELDAMLFPGDAVEYDGVRIEMTARDGGFDIVTVSPAG
;
A
#
# COMPACT_ATOMS: atom_id res chain seq x y z
N TRP A 1 30.26 1.56 -2.31
CA TRP A 1 29.97 2.78 -1.55
C TRP A 1 28.59 2.77 -0.89
N PHE A 2 27.61 2.08 -1.42
CA PHE A 2 26.25 2.01 -0.87
C PHE A 2 25.96 0.77 -0.03
N LEU A 3 26.87 -0.19 -0.01
CA LEU A 3 26.69 -1.46 0.68
C LEU A 3 27.00 -1.41 2.19
N ASP A 4 27.65 -0.34 2.66
CA ASP A 4 28.28 -0.34 4.00
C ASP A 4 27.47 0.36 5.10
N SER A 5 26.42 1.09 4.75
CA SER A 5 25.64 1.84 5.76
C SER A 5 24.38 1.14 6.25
N ARG A 6 24.02 -0.01 5.66
CA ARG A 6 22.75 -0.70 5.90
C ARG A 6 22.92 -2.23 5.95
N GLY A 7 23.79 -2.71 6.77
CA GLY A 7 24.31 -4.08 6.87
C GLY A 7 23.33 -5.26 6.73
N ASP A 8 22.02 -5.00 6.65
CA ASP A 8 20.98 -6.03 6.59
C ASP A 8 20.14 -5.97 5.31
N GLU A 9 20.43 -5.06 4.37
CA GLU A 9 19.65 -4.94 3.14
C GLU A 9 20.32 -5.70 2.00
N PRO A 10 19.57 -6.61 1.32
CA PRO A 10 20.08 -7.25 0.12
C PRO A 10 20.40 -6.20 -0.95
N PRO A 11 21.54 -6.30 -1.65
CA PRO A 11 21.94 -5.32 -2.66
C PRO A 11 20.92 -5.12 -3.79
N TRP A 12 20.12 -6.15 -4.08
CA TRP A 12 19.12 -6.09 -5.14
C TRP A 12 18.00 -5.08 -4.88
N VAL A 13 17.69 -4.76 -3.62
CA VAL A 13 16.62 -3.80 -3.25
C VAL A 13 16.88 -2.43 -3.86
N TYR A 14 18.12 -1.96 -3.74
CA TYR A 14 18.54 -0.70 -4.36
C TYR A 14 18.38 -0.74 -5.88
N TYR A 15 18.87 -1.81 -6.51
CA TYR A 15 18.78 -1.93 -7.98
C TYR A 15 17.34 -2.01 -8.48
N VAL A 16 16.47 -2.72 -7.78
CA VAL A 16 15.04 -2.81 -8.15
C VAL A 16 14.37 -1.44 -8.05
N HIS A 17 14.66 -0.66 -7.02
CA HIS A 17 14.19 0.71 -6.89
C HIS A 17 14.65 1.59 -8.06
N GLU A 18 15.95 1.59 -8.36
CA GLU A 18 16.50 2.39 -9.46
C GLU A 18 15.98 1.94 -10.84
N VAL A 19 15.80 0.64 -11.05
CA VAL A 19 15.14 0.13 -12.25
C VAL A 19 13.69 0.59 -12.33
N GLY A 20 13.00 0.69 -11.19
CA GLY A 20 11.67 1.30 -11.12
C GLY A 20 11.65 2.71 -11.73
N HIS A 21 12.63 3.54 -11.40
CA HIS A 21 12.77 4.87 -12.01
C HIS A 21 13.03 4.81 -13.52
N MET A 22 13.83 3.85 -13.99
CA MET A 22 14.12 3.69 -15.42
C MET A 22 12.87 3.35 -16.24
N ILE A 23 11.90 2.69 -15.67
CA ILE A 23 10.62 2.36 -16.32
C ILE A 23 9.50 3.38 -16.02
N GLY A 24 9.84 4.50 -15.38
CA GLY A 24 8.93 5.63 -15.16
C GLY A 24 8.21 5.67 -13.81
N LEU A 25 8.50 4.75 -12.88
CA LEU A 25 7.98 4.84 -11.54
C LEU A 25 8.65 5.98 -10.78
N GLN A 26 7.86 6.77 -10.08
CA GLN A 26 8.34 7.90 -9.28
C GLN A 26 8.44 7.51 -7.79
N HIS A 27 9.16 8.27 -7.00
CA HIS A 27 9.10 8.16 -5.56
C HIS A 27 7.67 8.39 -5.06
N LEU A 28 7.23 7.58 -4.13
CA LEU A 28 5.94 7.75 -3.44
C LEU A 28 6.14 8.55 -2.14
N ALA A 29 6.79 9.69 -2.25
CA ALA A 29 7.08 10.58 -1.14
C ALA A 29 6.40 11.93 -1.37
N ASN A 30 6.18 12.69 -0.31
CA ASN A 30 5.78 14.09 -0.41
C ASN A 30 7.05 14.96 -0.26
N GLU A 31 7.73 15.22 -1.36
CA GLU A 31 8.98 15.99 -1.39
C GLU A 31 8.75 17.49 -1.20
N ASP A 32 7.53 17.97 -1.42
CA ASP A 32 7.14 19.37 -1.16
C ASP A 32 7.02 19.64 0.35
N ASP A 33 6.91 18.59 1.17
CA ASP A 33 6.92 18.71 2.62
C ASP A 33 8.35 18.98 3.12
N GLN A 34 8.62 20.23 3.46
CA GLN A 34 9.91 20.71 3.98
C GLN A 34 10.09 20.46 5.47
N THR A 35 9.16 19.74 6.12
CA THR A 35 9.34 19.41 7.53
C THR A 35 10.53 18.46 7.69
N GLU A 36 11.42 18.77 8.65
CA GLU A 36 12.55 17.90 8.97
C GLU A 36 12.10 16.59 9.65
N GLU A 37 10.88 16.55 10.11
CA GLU A 37 10.28 15.38 10.71
C GLU A 37 9.95 14.36 9.62
N ARG A 38 10.51 13.18 9.73
CA ARG A 38 10.20 12.02 8.88
C ARG A 38 8.83 11.46 9.26
N THR A 39 7.80 12.22 9.00
CA THR A 39 6.43 11.88 9.33
C THR A 39 5.81 11.03 8.21
N TRP A 40 4.70 10.37 8.52
CA TRP A 40 3.86 9.73 7.52
C TRP A 40 3.41 10.71 6.42
N VAL A 41 3.34 12.01 6.70
CA VAL A 41 3.04 13.07 5.72
C VAL A 41 4.08 13.12 4.61
N ARG A 42 5.36 12.92 4.95
CA ARG A 42 6.45 12.89 3.98
C ARG A 42 6.59 11.56 3.27
N ASN A 43 6.26 10.46 3.94
CA ASN A 43 6.29 9.11 3.39
C ASN A 43 4.92 8.44 3.53
N PRO A 44 3.93 8.90 2.77
CA PRO A 44 2.54 8.49 2.97
C PRO A 44 2.26 7.02 2.63
N MET A 45 3.15 6.34 1.93
CA MET A 45 3.12 4.88 1.72
C MET A 45 4.10 4.12 2.63
N SER A 46 4.90 4.85 3.40
CA SER A 46 5.85 4.30 4.38
C SER A 46 6.70 3.16 3.82
N GLY A 47 6.81 2.07 4.53
CA GLY A 47 7.55 0.88 4.15
C GLY A 47 6.76 -0.16 3.36
N TYR A 48 5.56 0.17 2.88
CA TYR A 48 4.71 -0.76 2.14
C TYR A 48 4.95 -0.76 0.62
N ASP A 49 5.82 0.11 0.13
CA ASP A 49 6.19 0.17 -1.28
C ASP A 49 7.68 0.49 -1.42
N ILE A 50 8.37 -0.26 -2.29
CA ILE A 50 9.81 -0.06 -2.51
C ILE A 50 10.13 1.31 -3.10
N MET A 51 9.20 1.93 -3.83
CA MET A 51 9.37 3.29 -4.36
C MET A 51 9.12 4.38 -3.30
N ALA A 52 8.48 4.03 -2.17
CA ALA A 52 8.34 4.91 -1.03
C ALA A 52 9.54 4.81 -0.08
N ASN A 53 9.93 3.58 0.27
CA ASN A 53 11.03 3.34 1.20
C ASN A 53 11.72 2.00 0.92
N GLN A 54 12.93 2.06 0.37
CA GLN A 54 13.76 0.88 0.12
C GLN A 54 14.09 0.08 1.39
N GLY A 55 14.18 0.76 2.53
CA GLY A 55 14.45 0.12 3.82
C GLY A 55 13.19 -0.30 4.56
N GLY A 56 12.02 -0.24 3.94
CA GLY A 56 10.76 -0.67 4.52
C GLY A 56 10.65 -2.18 4.72
N ALA A 57 9.62 -2.61 5.44
CA ALA A 57 9.37 -4.03 5.66
C ALA A 57 8.95 -4.73 4.37
N SER A 58 8.08 -4.10 3.59
CA SER A 58 7.66 -4.63 2.30
C SER A 58 8.54 -4.08 1.16
N ARG A 59 9.11 -4.99 0.39
CA ARG A 59 9.97 -4.68 -0.76
C ARG A 59 9.29 -4.91 -2.09
N THR A 60 7.98 -4.93 -2.08
CA THR A 60 7.15 -5.05 -3.28
C THR A 60 6.60 -3.69 -3.69
N LEU A 61 6.10 -3.60 -4.90
CA LEU A 61 5.34 -2.44 -5.36
C LEU A 61 3.88 -2.54 -4.88
N SER A 62 3.24 -1.40 -4.68
CA SER A 62 1.80 -1.35 -4.49
C SER A 62 1.07 -1.94 -5.70
N GLY A 63 -0.10 -2.50 -5.49
CA GLY A 63 -0.91 -3.05 -6.56
C GLY A 63 -1.23 -2.02 -7.65
N TRP A 64 -1.44 -0.78 -7.26
CA TRP A 64 -1.61 0.33 -8.22
C TRP A 64 -0.39 0.50 -9.14
N LEU A 65 0.83 0.54 -8.57
CA LEU A 65 2.07 0.66 -9.36
C LEU A 65 2.37 -0.58 -10.21
N ARG A 66 1.82 -1.74 -9.88
CA ARG A 66 1.90 -2.95 -10.71
C ARG A 66 0.84 -2.95 -11.81
N TRP A 67 -0.32 -2.35 -11.58
CA TRP A 67 -1.38 -2.27 -12.59
C TRP A 67 -1.06 -1.26 -13.70
N LEU A 68 -0.48 -0.10 -13.37
CA LEU A 68 -0.15 0.94 -14.34
C LEU A 68 0.70 0.46 -15.54
N PRO A 69 1.78 -0.32 -15.37
CA PRO A 69 2.57 -0.86 -16.48
C PRO A 69 1.96 -2.14 -17.10
N GLY A 70 0.79 -2.57 -16.66
CA GLY A 70 0.12 -3.76 -17.17
C GLY A 70 0.66 -5.08 -16.63
N TRP A 71 1.30 -5.07 -15.46
CA TRP A 71 1.74 -6.30 -14.79
C TRP A 71 0.61 -7.03 -14.09
N LEU A 72 -0.48 -6.33 -13.76
CA LEU A 72 -1.76 -6.91 -13.42
C LEU A 72 -2.69 -6.81 -14.62
N THR A 73 -3.38 -7.89 -14.93
CA THR A 73 -4.39 -7.92 -15.97
C THR A 73 -5.71 -7.34 -15.45
N ASP A 74 -6.62 -7.00 -16.35
CA ASP A 74 -7.93 -6.46 -15.97
C ASP A 74 -8.78 -7.47 -15.17
N GLU A 75 -8.54 -8.77 -15.34
CA GLU A 75 -9.22 -9.82 -14.55
C GLU A 75 -8.74 -9.86 -13.09
N GLN A 76 -7.55 -9.33 -12.81
CA GLN A 76 -6.99 -9.25 -11.47
C GLN A 76 -7.40 -7.96 -10.72
N VAL A 77 -8.15 -7.08 -11.38
CA VAL A 77 -8.57 -5.79 -10.83
C VAL A 77 -10.07 -5.62 -10.96
N VAL A 78 -10.74 -5.34 -9.87
CA VAL A 78 -12.15 -4.91 -9.92
C VAL A 78 -12.22 -3.42 -9.68
N CYS A 79 -12.93 -2.72 -10.57
CA CYS A 79 -13.22 -1.30 -10.42
C CYS A 79 -14.70 -1.10 -10.10
N VAL A 80 -14.98 -0.34 -9.06
CA VAL A 80 -16.32 0.10 -8.65
C VAL A 80 -16.38 1.61 -8.64
N ASP A 81 -17.53 2.17 -9.00
CA ASP A 81 -17.74 3.62 -8.96
C ASP A 81 -18.51 3.98 -7.69
N ARG A 82 -18.00 4.96 -6.94
CA ARG A 82 -18.64 5.47 -5.72
C ARG A 82 -20.08 5.93 -5.96
N GLU A 83 -20.35 6.55 -7.11
CA GLU A 83 -21.69 7.09 -7.41
C GLU A 83 -22.75 5.99 -7.55
N SER A 84 -22.35 4.79 -7.95
CA SER A 84 -23.23 3.63 -8.11
C SER A 84 -22.94 2.53 -7.08
N LEU A 85 -22.19 2.85 -6.03
CA LEU A 85 -21.73 1.88 -5.05
C LEU A 85 -22.90 1.24 -4.30
N SER A 86 -22.93 -0.08 -4.35
CA SER A 86 -23.76 -0.95 -3.49
C SER A 86 -22.84 -1.89 -2.73
N PRO A 87 -23.25 -2.35 -1.53
CA PRO A 87 -22.43 -3.28 -0.77
C PRO A 87 -22.02 -4.50 -1.62
N GLY A 88 -20.70 -4.72 -1.70
CA GLY A 88 -20.09 -5.83 -2.43
C GLY A 88 -18.98 -6.48 -1.61
N SER A 89 -18.82 -7.79 -1.76
CA SER A 89 -17.76 -8.54 -1.10
C SER A 89 -16.83 -9.15 -2.15
N TYR A 90 -15.53 -8.98 -1.95
CA TYR A 90 -14.47 -9.35 -2.87
C TYR A 90 -13.47 -10.24 -2.17
N ARG A 91 -13.15 -11.37 -2.80
CA ARG A 91 -12.15 -12.32 -2.34
C ARG A 91 -10.85 -12.00 -3.07
N ILE A 92 -9.92 -11.30 -2.41
CA ILE A 92 -8.66 -10.84 -2.99
C ILE A 92 -7.50 -11.74 -2.58
N GLN A 93 -6.70 -12.10 -3.58
CA GLN A 93 -5.47 -12.86 -3.40
C GLN A 93 -4.34 -11.93 -2.94
N ASN A 94 -3.38 -12.47 -2.21
CA ASN A 94 -2.22 -11.68 -1.83
C ASN A 94 -1.35 -11.30 -3.04
N THR A 95 -0.74 -10.15 -2.96
CA THR A 95 0.02 -9.52 -4.03
C THR A 95 1.28 -10.28 -4.46
N ASN A 96 1.74 -11.26 -3.67
CA ASN A 96 2.93 -12.06 -3.97
C ASN A 96 2.57 -13.42 -4.61
N ALA A 97 1.28 -13.70 -4.82
CA ALA A 97 0.86 -14.95 -5.45
C ALA A 97 1.06 -14.90 -6.97
N ILE A 98 1.39 -16.06 -7.53
CA ILE A 98 1.66 -16.21 -8.97
C ILE A 98 0.37 -16.48 -9.76
N GLU A 99 -0.69 -16.86 -9.07
CA GLU A 99 -1.96 -17.23 -9.68
C GLU A 99 -2.78 -15.99 -10.06
N GLY A 100 -3.36 -15.96 -11.26
CA GLY A 100 -4.08 -14.82 -11.80
C GLY A 100 -5.50 -14.60 -11.22
N ASN A 101 -5.64 -14.62 -9.90
CA ASN A 101 -6.90 -14.28 -9.24
C ASN A 101 -7.02 -12.78 -8.99
N LEU A 102 -8.18 -12.33 -8.52
CA LEU A 102 -8.41 -10.94 -8.12
C LEU A 102 -7.41 -10.51 -7.03
N GLU A 103 -6.66 -9.45 -7.28
CA GLU A 103 -5.64 -8.92 -6.37
C GLU A 103 -5.99 -7.51 -5.87
N LEU A 104 -6.73 -6.75 -6.67
CA LEU A 104 -6.98 -5.34 -6.40
C LEU A 104 -8.47 -5.01 -6.43
N VAL A 105 -8.92 -4.27 -5.44
CA VAL A 105 -10.22 -3.59 -5.47
C VAL A 105 -9.95 -2.09 -5.56
N VAL A 106 -10.45 -1.47 -6.61
CA VAL A 106 -10.34 -0.04 -6.87
C VAL A 106 -11.72 0.59 -6.80
N VAL A 107 -11.89 1.59 -5.96
CA VAL A 107 -13.11 2.39 -5.90
C VAL A 107 -12.82 3.77 -6.49
N LYS A 108 -13.39 4.07 -7.64
CA LYS A 108 -13.31 5.40 -8.24
C LYS A 108 -14.10 6.39 -7.39
N LEU A 109 -13.43 7.43 -6.90
CA LEU A 109 -14.05 8.51 -6.12
C LEU A 109 -14.36 9.73 -6.98
N SER A 110 -13.48 10.00 -7.94
CA SER A 110 -13.63 11.10 -8.93
C SER A 110 -12.81 10.77 -10.18
N ASP A 111 -12.66 11.73 -11.07
CA ASP A 111 -11.86 11.55 -12.30
C ASP A 111 -10.36 11.39 -12.02
N SER A 112 -9.89 11.83 -10.86
CA SER A 112 -8.48 11.74 -10.47
C SER A 112 -8.23 11.01 -9.16
N MET A 113 -9.27 10.64 -8.41
CA MET A 113 -9.14 10.03 -7.08
C MET A 113 -9.71 8.62 -7.05
N ALA A 114 -8.98 7.73 -6.41
CA ALA A 114 -9.45 6.37 -6.13
C ALA A 114 -9.05 5.92 -4.72
N LEU A 115 -9.82 4.96 -4.19
CA LEU A 115 -9.41 4.11 -3.07
C LEU A 115 -8.96 2.77 -3.64
N VAL A 116 -7.90 2.24 -3.08
CA VAL A 116 -7.36 0.93 -3.48
C VAL A 116 -7.24 0.05 -2.25
N ALA A 117 -7.67 -1.20 -2.38
CA ALA A 117 -7.46 -2.23 -1.38
C ALA A 117 -6.72 -3.42 -2.00
N GLU A 118 -5.69 -3.91 -1.31
CA GLU A 118 -4.89 -5.06 -1.71
C GLU A 118 -4.55 -5.93 -0.52
N SER A 119 -4.43 -7.25 -0.75
CA SER A 119 -4.02 -8.20 0.28
C SER A 119 -2.51 -8.33 0.31
N ARG A 120 -1.92 -8.27 1.49
CA ARG A 120 -0.49 -8.44 1.74
C ARG A 120 -0.23 -9.66 2.60
N ARG A 121 0.83 -10.38 2.27
CA ARG A 121 1.39 -11.46 3.08
C ARG A 121 2.88 -11.24 3.19
N PHE A 122 3.39 -11.53 4.36
CA PHE A 122 4.82 -11.60 4.54
C PHE A 122 5.44 -12.69 3.65
N ASP A 123 6.48 -12.31 2.93
CA ASP A 123 7.28 -13.22 2.13
C ASP A 123 8.75 -13.11 2.58
N ALA A 124 9.27 -14.18 3.17
CA ALA A 124 10.64 -14.22 3.68
C ALA A 124 11.72 -13.98 2.63
N HIS A 125 11.40 -14.10 1.33
CA HIS A 125 12.34 -13.83 0.24
C HIS A 125 12.33 -12.38 -0.22
N LEU A 126 11.19 -11.70 -0.06
CA LEU A 126 10.99 -10.33 -0.52
C LEU A 126 11.01 -9.34 0.64
N ASP A 127 10.30 -9.67 1.71
CA ASP A 127 10.08 -8.76 2.81
C ASP A 127 11.18 -8.85 3.87
N ARG A 128 11.31 -7.79 4.63
CA ARG A 128 12.25 -7.74 5.74
C ARG A 128 11.60 -8.33 6.97
N PRO A 129 12.28 -9.26 7.70
CA PRO A 129 11.80 -9.69 8.99
C PRO A 129 11.56 -8.49 9.92
N SER A 130 10.33 -8.35 10.37
CA SER A 130 9.92 -7.33 11.33
C SER A 130 9.11 -8.02 12.44
N PRO A 131 9.31 -7.70 13.71
CA PRO A 131 8.47 -8.23 14.79
C PRO A 131 7.00 -7.86 14.61
N ASN A 132 6.72 -7.04 13.66
CA ASN A 132 5.43 -6.46 13.33
C ASN A 132 4.89 -6.92 11.98
N GLU A 133 5.50 -7.94 11.42
CA GLU A 133 5.01 -8.60 10.21
C GLU A 133 3.58 -9.04 10.40
N LYS A 134 2.73 -8.47 9.60
CA LYS A 134 1.33 -8.77 9.68
C LYS A 134 0.77 -8.94 8.28
N ASP A 135 0.18 -10.07 8.09
CA ASP A 135 -0.66 -10.31 6.95
C ASP A 135 -1.97 -9.55 7.09
N GLY A 136 -2.43 -8.90 6.06
CA GLY A 136 -3.67 -8.14 6.11
C GLY A 136 -4.01 -7.44 4.81
N VAL A 137 -4.99 -6.56 4.88
CA VAL A 137 -5.40 -5.72 3.76
C VAL A 137 -4.82 -4.33 3.96
N LEU A 138 -4.17 -3.84 2.92
CA LEU A 138 -3.69 -2.47 2.84
C LEU A 138 -4.70 -1.65 2.06
N VAL A 139 -5.09 -0.51 2.62
CA VAL A 139 -5.98 0.44 1.94
C VAL A 139 -5.29 1.79 1.82
N TYR A 140 -5.35 2.38 0.64
CA TYR A 140 -4.75 3.68 0.37
C TYR A 140 -5.53 4.47 -0.68
N THR A 141 -5.40 5.79 -0.63
CA THR A 141 -5.89 6.67 -1.69
C THR A 141 -4.86 6.77 -2.79
N VAL A 142 -5.35 7.01 -4.01
CA VAL A 142 -4.53 7.40 -5.16
C VAL A 142 -5.09 8.69 -5.73
N ASP A 143 -4.23 9.69 -5.88
CA ASP A 143 -4.53 10.95 -6.57
C ASP A 143 -3.72 11.04 -7.86
N ALA A 144 -4.33 10.68 -8.97
CA ALA A 144 -3.70 10.68 -10.30
C ALA A 144 -3.42 12.11 -10.84
N SER A 145 -3.89 13.16 -10.19
CA SER A 145 -3.55 14.55 -10.52
C SER A 145 -2.20 14.97 -9.96
N LYS A 146 -1.64 14.19 -9.03
CA LYS A 146 -0.34 14.42 -8.39
C LYS A 146 0.73 13.53 -8.97
N SER A 147 1.96 14.02 -8.98
CA SER A 147 3.13 13.17 -9.18
C SER A 147 3.41 12.31 -7.95
N GLY A 148 4.20 11.25 -8.10
CA GLY A 148 4.64 10.43 -6.97
C GLY A 148 5.31 11.25 -5.87
N ALA A 149 6.16 12.21 -6.26
CA ALA A 149 6.87 13.13 -5.36
C ALA A 149 5.96 14.12 -4.60
N GLN A 150 4.69 14.17 -4.93
CA GLN A 150 3.68 15.03 -4.27
C GLN A 150 2.72 14.23 -3.38
N GLY A 151 3.08 13.00 -3.02
CA GLY A 151 2.22 12.14 -2.21
C GLY A 151 0.96 11.69 -2.95
N SER A 152 1.14 11.15 -4.17
CA SER A 152 0.04 10.66 -4.99
C SER A 152 -0.67 9.44 -4.40
N GLN A 153 -0.04 8.70 -3.50
CA GLN A 153 -0.62 7.59 -2.77
C GLN A 153 -0.49 7.82 -1.27
N VAL A 154 -1.56 7.62 -0.52
CA VAL A 154 -1.60 7.85 0.94
C VAL A 154 -2.30 6.69 1.63
N LEU A 155 -1.59 6.04 2.55
CA LEU A 155 -2.15 4.98 3.39
C LEU A 155 -3.31 5.48 4.23
N LEU A 156 -4.33 4.65 4.35
CA LEU A 156 -5.39 4.80 5.33
C LEU A 156 -5.20 3.75 6.43
N SER A 157 -5.43 4.17 7.66
CA SER A 157 -5.30 3.30 8.82
C SER A 157 -6.61 3.20 9.58
N PRO A 158 -6.99 2.03 10.09
CA PRO A 158 -8.10 1.90 11.02
C PRO A 158 -7.77 2.47 12.40
N ARG A 159 -6.51 2.90 12.61
CA ARG A 159 -5.99 3.43 13.87
C ARG A 159 -5.42 4.83 13.64
N ASP A 160 -5.35 5.61 14.70
CA ASP A 160 -4.72 6.93 14.64
C ASP A 160 -3.19 6.79 14.53
N ILE A 161 -2.68 6.83 13.30
CA ILE A 161 -1.24 6.75 13.01
C ILE A 161 -0.48 8.04 13.37
N THR A 162 -1.19 9.14 13.63
CA THR A 162 -0.54 10.42 13.97
C THR A 162 0.05 10.40 15.38
N GLN A 163 -0.43 9.52 16.25
CA GLN A 163 0.03 9.39 17.64
C GLN A 163 1.22 8.42 17.78
N MET A 164 1.63 7.77 16.71
CA MET A 164 2.57 6.66 16.78
C MET A 164 4.01 7.02 16.42
N ILE A 165 4.33 8.28 16.31
CA ILE A 165 5.67 8.73 15.99
C ILE A 165 6.36 9.23 17.28
N PRO A 166 6.94 8.37 18.06
CA PRO A 166 8.12 8.74 18.83
C PRO A 166 9.22 7.72 18.61
N GLU A 167 10.31 8.15 18.08
CA GLU A 167 11.59 7.51 18.02
C GLU A 167 12.21 7.43 16.62
N PRO A 168 13.51 7.67 16.54
CA PRO A 168 14.22 7.90 15.29
C PRO A 168 14.45 6.64 14.44
N SER A 169 13.86 5.52 14.73
CA SER A 169 13.90 4.38 13.85
C SER A 169 12.75 4.47 12.84
N TRP A 170 12.93 5.30 11.84
CA TRP A 170 12.05 5.51 10.69
C TRP A 170 11.67 4.22 9.93
N ARG A 171 12.05 3.07 10.42
CA ARG A 171 11.95 1.77 9.75
C ARG A 171 10.79 0.90 10.17
N SER A 172 10.17 1.12 11.31
CA SER A 172 9.30 0.08 11.88
C SER A 172 7.91 0.52 12.31
N GLN A 173 7.64 1.79 12.46
CA GLN A 173 6.43 2.20 13.19
C GLN A 173 5.20 2.45 12.32
N LEU A 174 5.37 2.95 11.11
CA LEU A 174 4.24 3.21 10.22
C LEU A 174 3.64 1.95 9.59
N GLU A 175 4.43 0.90 9.52
CA GLU A 175 4.02 -0.35 8.86
C GLU A 175 2.95 -1.13 9.64
N LEU A 176 2.80 -0.83 10.92
CA LEU A 176 2.00 -1.63 11.82
C LEU A 176 0.52 -1.33 11.79
N ASP A 177 0.18 -0.08 11.68
CA ASP A 177 -1.18 0.34 11.96
C ASP A 177 -2.00 0.69 10.72
N ALA A 178 -1.40 0.62 9.54
CA ALA A 178 -2.12 0.76 8.28
C ALA A 178 -2.81 -0.53 7.84
N MET A 179 -2.36 -1.68 8.33
CA MET A 179 -2.91 -2.98 7.92
C MET A 179 -4.28 -3.22 8.56
N LEU A 180 -5.28 -3.60 7.75
CA LEU A 180 -6.57 -4.06 8.23
C LEU A 180 -6.49 -5.55 8.54
N PHE A 181 -7.03 -5.93 9.69
CA PHE A 181 -7.26 -7.31 10.11
C PHE A 181 -8.77 -7.62 10.08
N PRO A 182 -9.19 -8.90 10.18
CA PRO A 182 -10.61 -9.23 10.22
C PRO A 182 -11.37 -8.43 11.29
N GLY A 183 -12.36 -7.66 10.85
CA GLY A 183 -13.15 -6.73 11.65
C GLY A 183 -12.68 -5.27 11.61
N ASP A 184 -11.49 -5.00 11.08
CA ASP A 184 -11.03 -3.62 10.88
C ASP A 184 -11.66 -3.02 9.61
N ALA A 185 -11.91 -1.72 9.66
CA ALA A 185 -12.41 -0.95 8.52
C ALA A 185 -11.81 0.44 8.48
N VAL A 186 -11.79 1.01 7.29
CA VAL A 186 -11.51 2.44 7.06
C VAL A 186 -12.66 3.07 6.30
N GLU A 187 -12.89 4.34 6.55
CA GLU A 187 -13.87 5.16 5.85
C GLU A 187 -13.20 6.37 5.24
N TYR A 188 -13.48 6.61 3.99
CA TYR A 188 -12.94 7.76 3.27
C TYR A 188 -13.92 8.19 2.18
N ASP A 189 -14.22 9.49 2.15
CA ASP A 189 -15.07 10.13 1.13
C ASP A 189 -16.38 9.37 0.82
N GLY A 190 -17.08 8.95 1.88
CA GLY A 190 -18.37 8.25 1.78
C GLY A 190 -18.28 6.77 1.41
N VAL A 191 -17.08 6.20 1.36
CA VAL A 191 -16.84 4.78 1.11
C VAL A 191 -16.27 4.13 2.37
N ARG A 192 -16.79 2.95 2.73
CA ARG A 192 -16.27 2.08 3.77
C ARG A 192 -15.65 0.84 3.13
N ILE A 193 -14.41 0.55 3.51
CA ILE A 193 -13.72 -0.70 3.18
C ILE A 193 -13.44 -1.45 4.47
N GLU A 194 -13.91 -2.68 4.56
CA GLU A 194 -13.76 -3.55 5.72
C GLU A 194 -13.12 -4.87 5.32
N MET A 195 -12.12 -5.31 6.05
CA MET A 195 -11.64 -6.68 5.98
C MET A 195 -12.53 -7.56 6.86
N THR A 196 -13.38 -8.37 6.27
CA THR A 196 -14.39 -9.16 7.00
C THR A 196 -13.89 -10.52 7.42
N ALA A 197 -13.01 -11.14 6.65
CA ALA A 197 -12.50 -12.48 6.95
C ALA A 197 -11.18 -12.76 6.20
N ARG A 198 -10.55 -13.87 6.61
CA ARG A 198 -9.44 -14.51 5.89
C ARG A 198 -9.84 -15.94 5.54
N ASP A 199 -9.55 -16.34 4.31
CA ASP A 199 -9.80 -17.68 3.78
C ASP A 199 -8.55 -18.19 3.05
N GLY A 200 -7.73 -18.95 3.76
CA GLY A 200 -6.45 -19.45 3.24
C GLY A 200 -5.52 -18.32 2.80
N GLY A 201 -5.09 -18.33 1.54
CA GLY A 201 -4.23 -17.30 0.92
C GLY A 201 -4.97 -16.04 0.47
N PHE A 202 -6.27 -15.89 0.81
CA PHE A 202 -7.12 -14.77 0.40
C PHE A 202 -7.62 -13.98 1.59
N ASP A 203 -7.89 -12.72 1.37
CA ASP A 203 -8.65 -11.87 2.29
C ASP A 203 -10.01 -11.52 1.68
N ILE A 204 -11.04 -11.44 2.51
CA ILE A 204 -12.37 -11.02 2.10
C ILE A 204 -12.57 -9.56 2.48
N VAL A 205 -12.76 -8.74 1.47
CA VAL A 205 -12.97 -7.31 1.61
C VAL A 205 -14.40 -6.96 1.24
N THR A 206 -15.08 -6.24 2.11
CA THR A 206 -16.40 -5.67 1.82
C THR A 206 -16.24 -4.18 1.55
N VAL A 207 -16.81 -3.73 0.45
CA VAL A 207 -16.89 -2.31 0.08
C VAL A 207 -18.35 -1.90 0.12
N SER A 208 -18.63 -0.79 0.77
CA SER A 208 -20.01 -0.27 0.93
C SER A 208 -20.01 1.25 1.03
N PRO A 209 -21.16 1.93 0.83
CA PRO A 209 -21.32 3.29 1.27
C PRO A 209 -21.03 3.40 2.77
N ALA A 210 -20.34 4.46 3.20
CA ALA A 210 -20.21 4.80 4.61
C ALA A 210 -21.56 5.23 5.16
N GLY A 211 -21.85 4.87 6.41
CA GLY A 211 -23.14 5.14 7.07
C GLY A 211 -23.35 6.61 7.43
#